data_c53cf4fbadb364f3830abec6f5255dad
#
_entry.id   c53cf4fbadb364f3830abec6f5255dad
#
_cell.length_a   1.000
_cell.length_b   1.000
_cell.length_c   1.000
_cell.angle_alpha   90.00
_cell.angle_beta   90.00
_cell.angle_gamma   90.00
#
_symmetry.space_group_name_H-M   'P 1'
#
loop_
_entity.id
_entity.type
_entity.pdbx_description
1 polymer ?
#
loop_
_entity_poly.entity_id
_entity_poly.type
_entity_poly.pdbx_seq_one_letter_code
_entity_poly.pdbx_strand_id
1 'polypeptide(L)'
;MGTTRRPSPSRLQRAHTCLPPPGGITKGRVRLPTRGDLMAWVVLIAAGFFETAFAVCLKLSNGLTALWPTLAFAVSALASFGLLTVALRDLEVGPAYAAWTGIGAIGSATVGMLFLGDAVSAAKLVSIGLILAGVVGLNLSGVTQ
;
A
#
# COMPACT_ATOMS: atom_id res chain seq x y z
N MET A 1 36.83 29.11 57.70
CA MET A 1 36.36 30.09 56.69
C MET A 1 36.21 29.37 55.38
N GLY A 2 34.99 28.87 55.06
CA GLY A 2 34.67 28.17 53.85
C GLY A 2 33.92 29.11 52.90
N THR A 3 34.55 29.48 51.81
CA THR A 3 33.96 30.31 50.74
C THR A 3 33.14 29.41 49.81
N THR A 4 31.83 29.41 49.99
CA THR A 4 30.89 28.77 49.04
C THR A 4 30.84 29.60 47.76
N ARG A 5 31.49 29.14 46.70
CA ARG A 5 31.35 29.73 45.34
C ARG A 5 29.93 29.46 44.83
N ARG A 6 29.13 30.52 44.71
CA ARG A 6 27.86 30.45 43.98
C ARG A 6 28.12 30.14 42.50
N PRO A 7 27.46 29.17 41.89
CA PRO A 7 27.60 28.94 40.46
C PRO A 7 27.02 30.14 39.69
N SER A 8 27.74 30.57 38.65
CA SER A 8 27.36 31.72 37.83
C SER A 8 26.08 31.46 37.07
N PRO A 9 25.17 32.43 36.93
CA PRO A 9 23.85 32.28 36.29
C PRO A 9 23.90 31.92 34.80
N SER A 10 25.08 32.02 34.17
CA SER A 10 25.28 31.72 32.75
C SER A 10 25.20 30.24 32.37
N ARG A 11 25.33 29.29 33.32
CA ARG A 11 25.23 27.86 33.04
C ARG A 11 23.78 27.34 33.04
N LEU A 12 22.90 27.94 33.81
CA LEU A 12 21.48 27.56 33.88
C LEU A 12 20.69 28.04 32.65
N GLN A 13 21.15 29.14 32.03
CA GLN A 13 20.50 29.67 30.84
C GLN A 13 20.77 28.92 29.55
N ARG A 14 21.84 28.09 29.49
CA ARG A 14 22.16 27.26 28.31
C ARG A 14 21.41 25.94 28.28
N ALA A 15 20.81 25.51 29.39
CA ALA A 15 20.08 24.25 29.46
C ALA A 15 18.65 24.35 28.88
N HIS A 16 18.11 25.55 28.66
CA HIS A 16 16.76 25.77 28.17
C HIS A 16 16.66 25.93 26.64
N THR A 17 17.80 25.94 25.93
CA THR A 17 17.82 26.22 24.48
C THR A 17 17.76 24.98 23.60
N CYS A 18 17.66 23.78 24.19
CA CYS A 18 17.56 22.51 23.43
C CYS A 18 16.19 21.85 23.51
N LEU A 19 15.14 22.56 23.97
CA LEU A 19 13.78 22.04 23.73
C LEU A 19 13.38 22.40 22.29
N PRO A 20 12.98 21.40 21.48
CA PRO A 20 12.36 21.69 20.20
C PRO A 20 11.09 22.53 20.46
N PRO A 21 10.75 23.49 19.60
CA PRO A 21 9.58 24.32 19.77
C PRO A 21 8.33 23.45 19.90
N PRO A 22 7.42 23.74 20.87
CA PRO A 22 6.19 22.98 21.01
C PRO A 22 5.35 23.17 19.76
N GLY A 23 5.09 22.05 19.05
CA GLY A 23 3.96 21.94 18.15
C GLY A 23 4.00 22.81 16.90
N GLY A 24 5.05 22.73 16.12
CA GLY A 24 4.89 22.97 14.69
C GLY A 24 4.02 21.87 14.10
N ILE A 25 2.68 22.07 14.10
CA ILE A 25 1.80 21.35 13.20
C ILE A 25 2.32 21.68 11.81
N THR A 26 3.14 20.80 11.24
CA THR A 26 3.48 20.86 9.83
C THR A 26 2.15 20.72 9.09
N LYS A 27 1.58 21.88 8.69
CA LYS A 27 0.47 21.93 7.76
C LYS A 27 0.84 20.99 6.63
N GLY A 28 0.11 19.89 6.52
CA GLY A 28 0.29 18.89 5.48
C GLY A 28 0.39 19.62 4.15
N ARG A 29 1.59 19.67 3.62
CA ARG A 29 1.85 20.26 2.31
C ARG A 29 1.24 19.24 1.35
N VAL A 30 0.07 19.57 0.76
CA VAL A 30 -0.50 18.80 -0.33
C VAL A 30 0.62 18.63 -1.35
N ARG A 31 1.25 17.46 -1.36
CA ARG A 31 2.30 17.12 -2.30
C ARG A 31 1.59 16.78 -3.60
N LEU A 32 1.70 17.66 -4.59
CA LEU A 32 1.24 17.34 -5.94
C LEU A 32 1.96 16.06 -6.39
N PRO A 33 1.24 15.10 -7.01
CA PRO A 33 1.83 13.87 -7.48
C PRO A 33 2.99 14.18 -8.42
N THR A 34 4.16 13.71 -8.08
CA THR A 34 5.35 13.85 -8.93
C THR A 34 5.28 12.81 -10.04
N ARG A 35 6.09 12.99 -11.08
CA ARG A 35 6.19 12.01 -12.17
C ARG A 35 6.60 10.62 -11.67
N GLY A 36 7.36 10.55 -10.57
CA GLY A 36 7.72 9.31 -9.88
C GLY A 36 6.52 8.62 -9.27
N ASP A 37 5.65 9.37 -8.59
CA ASP A 37 4.43 8.83 -7.98
C ASP A 37 3.49 8.23 -9.04
N LEU A 38 3.34 8.88 -10.20
CA LEU A 38 2.53 8.35 -11.31
C LEU A 38 3.09 7.03 -11.85
N MET A 39 4.41 6.94 -12.02
CA MET A 39 5.05 5.69 -12.45
C MET A 39 4.88 4.58 -11.42
N ALA A 40 5.02 4.88 -10.13
CA ALA A 40 4.81 3.92 -9.05
C ALA A 40 3.36 3.39 -9.03
N TRP A 41 2.37 4.25 -9.27
CA TRP A 41 0.97 3.84 -9.41
C TRP A 41 0.73 2.93 -10.63
N VAL A 42 1.34 3.23 -11.77
CA VAL A 42 1.26 2.36 -12.96
C VAL A 42 1.85 0.99 -12.69
N VAL A 43 3.02 0.94 -12.03
CA VAL A 43 3.67 -0.31 -11.63
C VAL A 43 2.79 -1.11 -10.64
N LEU A 44 2.14 -0.40 -9.70
CA LEU A 44 1.22 -1.01 -8.73
C LEU A 44 0.00 -1.63 -9.40
N ILE A 45 -0.61 -0.93 -10.36
CA ILE A 45 -1.74 -1.45 -11.15
C ILE A 45 -1.32 -2.71 -11.92
N ALA A 46 -0.15 -2.67 -12.57
CA ALA A 46 0.39 -3.85 -13.25
C ALA A 46 0.59 -5.02 -12.26
N ALA A 47 1.11 -4.77 -11.06
CA ALA A 47 1.24 -5.78 -10.01
C ALA A 47 -0.12 -6.42 -9.65
N GLY A 48 -1.19 -5.63 -9.54
CA GLY A 48 -2.55 -6.11 -9.28
C GLY A 48 -3.12 -6.96 -10.41
N PHE A 49 -2.80 -6.67 -11.67
CA PHE A 49 -3.16 -7.55 -12.79
C PHE A 49 -2.44 -8.89 -12.72
N PHE A 50 -1.15 -8.90 -12.37
CA PHE A 50 -0.43 -10.16 -12.14
C PHE A 50 -0.95 -10.93 -10.94
N GLU A 51 -1.45 -10.24 -9.90
CA GLU A 51 -2.16 -10.88 -8.79
C GLU A 51 -3.41 -11.62 -9.27
N THR A 52 -4.24 -10.97 -10.09
CA THR A 52 -5.39 -11.61 -10.72
C THR A 52 -4.95 -12.84 -11.51
N ALA A 53 -3.89 -12.74 -12.32
CA ALA A 53 -3.39 -13.83 -13.12
C ALA A 53 -2.95 -15.02 -12.26
N PHE A 54 -2.16 -14.79 -11.20
CA PHE A 54 -1.73 -15.90 -10.37
C PHE A 54 -2.87 -16.54 -9.58
N ALA A 55 -3.86 -15.77 -9.13
CA ALA A 55 -5.03 -16.31 -8.44
C ALA A 55 -5.85 -17.25 -9.35
N VAL A 56 -6.04 -16.85 -10.61
CA VAL A 56 -6.72 -17.67 -11.62
C VAL A 56 -5.89 -18.92 -11.97
N CYS A 57 -4.59 -18.76 -12.20
CA CYS A 57 -3.71 -19.90 -12.48
C CYS A 57 -3.65 -20.89 -11.31
N LEU A 58 -3.67 -20.41 -10.08
CA LEU A 58 -3.72 -21.26 -8.90
C LEU A 58 -5.00 -22.11 -8.87
N LYS A 59 -6.16 -21.51 -9.20
CA LYS A 59 -7.43 -22.24 -9.30
C LYS A 59 -7.36 -23.31 -10.42
N LEU A 60 -6.77 -22.97 -11.57
CA LEU A 60 -6.63 -23.88 -12.72
C LEU A 60 -5.56 -24.96 -12.50
N SER A 61 -4.66 -24.77 -11.54
CA SER A 61 -3.58 -25.73 -11.25
C SER A 61 -4.05 -27.04 -10.61
N ASN A 62 -5.32 -27.10 -10.22
CA ASN A 62 -5.94 -28.26 -9.58
C ASN A 62 -5.11 -28.80 -8.38
N GLY A 63 -4.79 -27.87 -7.45
CA GLY A 63 -3.96 -28.20 -6.29
C GLY A 63 -2.47 -28.35 -6.61
N LEU A 64 -1.96 -27.61 -7.61
CA LEU A 64 -0.56 -27.62 -8.08
C LEU A 64 -0.15 -28.93 -8.77
N THR A 65 -1.11 -29.72 -9.24
CA THR A 65 -0.84 -30.98 -9.96
C THR A 65 -0.68 -30.79 -11.47
N ALA A 66 -1.31 -29.74 -12.02
CA ALA A 66 -1.20 -29.39 -13.43
C ALA A 66 0.04 -28.53 -13.68
N LEU A 67 1.02 -29.02 -14.42
CA LEU A 67 2.33 -28.40 -14.61
C LEU A 67 2.24 -26.98 -15.19
N TRP A 68 1.54 -26.80 -16.31
CA TRP A 68 1.47 -25.51 -17.00
C TRP A 68 0.80 -24.40 -16.17
N PRO A 69 -0.39 -24.62 -15.56
CA PRO A 69 -0.99 -23.61 -14.68
C PRO A 69 -0.13 -23.33 -13.43
N THR A 70 0.56 -24.34 -12.90
CA THR A 70 1.46 -24.16 -11.75
C THR A 70 2.67 -23.29 -12.09
N LEU A 71 3.27 -23.49 -13.27
CA LEU A 71 4.35 -22.62 -13.73
C LEU A 71 3.85 -21.19 -13.98
N ALA A 72 2.70 -21.04 -14.63
CA ALA A 72 2.10 -19.74 -14.86
C ALA A 72 1.78 -19.02 -13.54
N PHE A 73 1.26 -19.73 -12.54
CA PHE A 73 1.08 -19.22 -11.18
C PHE A 73 2.39 -18.72 -10.59
N ALA A 74 3.45 -19.53 -10.61
CA ALA A 74 4.73 -19.16 -10.01
C ALA A 74 5.33 -17.91 -10.67
N VAL A 75 5.34 -17.85 -12.00
CA VAL A 75 5.85 -16.70 -12.75
C VAL A 75 5.04 -15.44 -12.47
N SER A 76 3.71 -15.54 -12.50
CA SER A 76 2.82 -14.40 -12.23
C SER A 76 2.94 -13.91 -10.79
N ALA A 77 3.08 -14.82 -9.82
CA ALA A 77 3.27 -14.45 -8.43
C ALA A 77 4.60 -13.71 -8.20
N LEU A 78 5.70 -14.23 -8.76
CA LEU A 78 7.00 -13.56 -8.70
C LEU A 78 6.97 -12.17 -9.35
N ALA A 79 6.32 -12.04 -10.51
CA ALA A 79 6.16 -10.78 -11.20
C ALA A 79 5.32 -9.79 -10.36
N SER A 80 4.19 -10.23 -9.80
CA SER A 80 3.31 -9.42 -8.96
C SER A 80 4.03 -8.87 -7.74
N PHE A 81 4.66 -9.73 -6.95
CA PHE A 81 5.41 -9.31 -5.76
C PHE A 81 6.65 -8.47 -6.10
N GLY A 82 7.34 -8.77 -7.20
CA GLY A 82 8.45 -7.98 -7.68
C GLY A 82 8.03 -6.54 -8.03
N LEU A 83 6.96 -6.39 -8.81
CA LEU A 83 6.41 -5.08 -9.17
C LEU A 83 5.87 -4.34 -7.94
N LEU A 84 5.18 -5.03 -7.02
CA LEU A 84 4.74 -4.45 -5.76
C LEU A 84 5.92 -3.90 -4.95
N THR A 85 7.01 -4.66 -4.84
CA THR A 85 8.21 -4.22 -4.12
C THR A 85 8.82 -2.97 -4.75
N VAL A 86 8.78 -2.84 -6.06
CA VAL A 86 9.24 -1.63 -6.76
C VAL A 86 8.32 -0.45 -6.46
N ALA A 87 7.00 -0.64 -6.54
CA ALA A 87 6.02 0.42 -6.25
C ALA A 87 6.12 0.94 -4.81
N LEU A 88 6.38 0.06 -3.84
CA LEU A 88 6.52 0.40 -2.42
C LEU A 88 7.79 1.20 -2.08
N ARG A 89 8.66 1.48 -3.05
CA ARG A 89 9.80 2.40 -2.83
C ARG A 89 9.38 3.85 -2.78
N ASP A 90 8.31 4.17 -3.50
CA ASP A 90 7.83 5.55 -3.68
C ASP A 90 6.45 5.76 -3.06
N LEU A 91 5.69 4.68 -2.81
CA LEU A 91 4.35 4.73 -2.25
C LEU A 91 4.32 4.27 -0.78
N GLU A 92 3.41 4.84 -0.01
CA GLU A 92 3.12 4.38 1.35
C GLU A 92 2.53 2.96 1.35
N VAL A 93 3.00 2.12 2.27
CA VAL A 93 2.66 0.70 2.32
C VAL A 93 1.15 0.46 2.45
N GLY A 94 0.47 1.22 3.32
CA GLY A 94 -0.96 1.05 3.59
C GLY A 94 -1.84 1.23 2.34
N PRO A 95 -1.86 2.42 1.73
CA PRO A 95 -2.63 2.69 0.52
C PRO A 95 -2.23 1.81 -0.67
N ALA A 96 -0.92 1.59 -0.87
CA ALA A 96 -0.42 0.79 -1.98
C ALA A 96 -0.84 -0.68 -1.85
N TYR A 97 -0.70 -1.27 -0.65
CA TYR A 97 -1.10 -2.65 -0.41
C TYR A 97 -2.62 -2.84 -0.56
N ALA A 98 -3.42 -1.91 -0.02
CA ALA A 98 -4.87 -1.94 -0.17
C ALA A 98 -5.31 -1.83 -1.64
N ALA A 99 -4.67 -0.95 -2.43
CA ALA A 99 -4.96 -0.82 -3.85
C ALA A 99 -4.57 -2.08 -4.63
N TRP A 100 -3.38 -2.64 -4.38
CA TRP A 100 -2.92 -3.88 -5.01
C TRP A 100 -3.87 -5.05 -4.73
N THR A 101 -4.15 -5.36 -3.47
CA THR A 101 -5.08 -6.43 -3.08
C THR A 101 -6.51 -6.17 -3.59
N GLY A 102 -6.94 -4.91 -3.60
CA GLY A 102 -8.25 -4.53 -4.13
C GLY A 102 -8.38 -4.84 -5.63
N ILE A 103 -7.38 -4.48 -6.43
CA ILE A 103 -7.34 -4.78 -7.88
C ILE A 103 -7.34 -6.30 -8.11
N GLY A 104 -6.50 -7.03 -7.37
CA GLY A 104 -6.42 -8.49 -7.47
C GLY A 104 -7.73 -9.18 -7.09
N ALA A 105 -8.37 -8.75 -6.00
CA ALA A 105 -9.64 -9.31 -5.54
C ALA A 105 -10.77 -9.06 -6.54
N ILE A 106 -10.88 -7.83 -7.07
CA ILE A 106 -11.88 -7.48 -8.07
C ILE A 106 -11.64 -8.25 -9.37
N GLY A 107 -10.38 -8.28 -9.82
CA GLY A 107 -9.97 -8.98 -11.02
C GLY A 107 -10.28 -10.48 -10.94
N SER A 108 -9.86 -11.13 -9.84
CA SER A 108 -10.10 -12.57 -9.64
C SER A 108 -11.59 -12.91 -9.49
N ALA A 109 -12.37 -12.07 -8.80
CA ALA A 109 -13.81 -12.25 -8.72
C ALA A 109 -14.49 -12.08 -10.08
N THR A 110 -14.07 -11.09 -10.88
CA THR A 110 -14.61 -10.86 -12.22
C THR A 110 -14.30 -12.03 -13.14
N VAL A 111 -13.05 -12.50 -13.18
CA VAL A 111 -12.66 -13.67 -13.98
C VAL A 111 -13.39 -14.92 -13.51
N GLY A 112 -13.54 -15.10 -12.19
CA GLY A 112 -14.29 -16.21 -11.61
C GLY A 112 -15.74 -16.26 -12.10
N MET A 113 -16.42 -15.11 -12.08
CA MET A 113 -17.81 -15.01 -12.54
C MET A 113 -17.96 -15.17 -14.06
N LEU A 114 -17.03 -14.64 -14.86
CA LEU A 114 -17.17 -14.64 -16.32
C LEU A 114 -16.69 -15.94 -16.98
N PHE A 115 -15.62 -16.54 -16.46
CA PHE A 115 -14.93 -17.65 -17.13
C PHE A 115 -14.92 -18.96 -16.35
N LEU A 116 -15.05 -18.91 -15.02
CA LEU A 116 -14.96 -20.09 -14.18
C LEU A 116 -16.34 -20.57 -13.66
N GLY A 117 -17.42 -19.90 -14.07
CA GLY A 117 -18.79 -20.28 -13.70
C GLY A 117 -19.15 -20.00 -12.23
N ASP A 118 -18.43 -19.11 -11.57
CA ASP A 118 -18.75 -18.71 -10.19
C ASP A 118 -20.12 -18.02 -10.16
N ALA A 119 -20.98 -18.38 -9.20
CA ALA A 119 -22.28 -17.77 -9.07
C ALA A 119 -22.20 -16.25 -8.81
N VAL A 120 -22.91 -15.49 -9.62
CA VAL A 120 -23.11 -14.05 -9.42
C VAL A 120 -24.18 -13.84 -8.36
N SER A 121 -23.87 -13.14 -7.30
CA SER A 121 -24.84 -12.76 -6.27
C SER A 121 -24.76 -11.27 -5.95
N ALA A 122 -25.87 -10.68 -5.55
CA ALA A 122 -25.92 -9.29 -5.14
C ALA A 122 -24.91 -9.01 -3.99
N ALA A 123 -24.74 -9.96 -3.06
CA ALA A 123 -23.78 -9.85 -1.97
C ALA A 123 -22.34 -9.74 -2.48
N LYS A 124 -21.93 -10.52 -3.49
CA LYS A 124 -20.61 -10.41 -4.12
C LYS A 124 -20.40 -9.03 -4.77
N LEU A 125 -21.38 -8.55 -5.53
CA LEU A 125 -21.29 -7.25 -6.19
C LEU A 125 -21.18 -6.10 -5.18
N VAL A 126 -21.99 -6.14 -4.11
CA VAL A 126 -21.90 -5.16 -3.02
C VAL A 126 -20.54 -5.22 -2.34
N SER A 127 -20.00 -6.40 -2.05
CA SER A 127 -18.68 -6.56 -1.43
C SER A 127 -17.56 -6.00 -2.30
N ILE A 128 -17.61 -6.24 -3.62
CA ILE A 128 -16.66 -5.65 -4.59
C ILE A 128 -16.76 -4.12 -4.57
N GLY A 129 -17.98 -3.58 -4.57
CA GLY A 129 -18.21 -2.14 -4.46
C GLY A 129 -17.64 -1.54 -3.17
N LEU A 130 -17.77 -2.24 -2.04
CA LEU A 130 -17.21 -1.81 -0.75
C LEU A 130 -15.68 -1.83 -0.76
N ILE A 131 -15.05 -2.84 -1.40
CA ILE A 131 -13.60 -2.89 -1.57
C ILE A 131 -13.13 -1.68 -2.37
N LEU A 132 -13.77 -1.38 -3.51
CA LEU A 132 -13.46 -0.21 -4.33
C LEU A 132 -13.60 1.09 -3.53
N ALA A 133 -14.71 1.27 -2.83
CA ALA A 133 -14.95 2.45 -2.00
C ALA A 133 -13.89 2.58 -0.90
N GLY A 134 -13.50 1.47 -0.26
CA GLY A 134 -12.45 1.45 0.76
C GLY A 134 -11.08 1.85 0.21
N VAL A 135 -10.70 1.32 -0.95
CA VAL A 135 -9.42 1.66 -1.62
C VAL A 135 -9.37 3.13 -2.02
N VAL A 136 -10.45 3.65 -2.61
CA VAL A 136 -10.56 5.07 -2.98
C VAL A 136 -10.53 5.96 -1.74
N GLY A 137 -11.29 5.60 -0.70
CA GLY A 137 -11.31 6.33 0.57
C GLY A 137 -9.94 6.39 1.24
N LEU A 138 -9.21 5.28 1.25
CA LEU A 138 -7.86 5.24 1.81
C LEU A 138 -6.87 6.09 1.00
N ASN A 139 -6.98 6.06 -0.33
CA ASN A 139 -6.15 6.89 -1.20
C ASN A 139 -6.42 8.38 -0.96
N LEU A 140 -7.68 8.79 -0.85
CA LEU A 140 -8.05 10.17 -0.55
C LEU A 140 -7.59 10.61 0.84
N SER A 141 -7.63 9.71 1.83
CA SER A 141 -7.16 10.00 3.19
C SER A 141 -5.64 10.16 3.26
N GLY A 142 -4.87 9.42 2.47
CA GLY A 142 -3.42 9.54 2.36
C GLY A 142 -2.95 10.86 1.73
N VAL A 143 -3.78 11.48 0.91
CA VAL A 143 -3.49 12.79 0.27
C VAL A 143 -3.64 13.95 1.28
N THR A 144 -4.35 13.74 2.38
CA THR A 144 -4.65 14.80 3.37
C THR A 144 -3.68 14.86 4.56
N GLN A 145 -2.68 13.99 4.62
CA GLN A 145 -1.61 13.99 5.62
C GLN A 145 -0.30 14.44 4.98
#